data_f251dc97ddf60a871f9ccdc332dd9da3
#
_entry.id   f251dc97ddf60a871f9ccdc332dd9da3
#
_cell.length_a   1.000
_cell.length_b   1.000
_cell.length_c   1.000
_cell.angle_alpha   90.00
_cell.angle_beta   90.00
_cell.angle_gamma   90.00
#
_symmetry.space_group_name_H-M   'P 1'
#
loop_
_entity.id
_entity.type
_entity.pdbx_description
1 polymer ?
#
loop_
_entity_poly.entity_id
_entity_poly.type
_entity_poly.pdbx_seq_one_letter_code
_entity_poly.pdbx_strand_id
1 'polypeptide(L)'
;YRGASNLRKLVEEGRMWDIDGPEDCDQETSKVISERLLGQVFSVSSQIVEEGVCSMEDVDRGAKVGLRWAKGPFEIANDIGMSNASRMASNYSDMANIEVPAWFIDRKEKFEFSYVDLEIEDDVAKVKLNRPEAMNALNVDLVTQLGLAVDEVNSMSDISTIIFEGAGKAFVAGADVKFFVDKLREDSFEEIYEFTAKGHEVLNSIET
;
A
#
# COMPACT_ATOMS: atom_id res chain seq x y z
N TYR A 1 -19.52 -22.14 8.51
CA TYR A 1 -19.04 -21.23 9.58
C TYR A 1 -19.27 -21.92 10.92
N ARG A 2 -18.20 -22.38 11.57
CA ARG A 2 -18.30 -22.90 12.95
C ARG A 2 -18.01 -21.74 13.89
N GLY A 3 -19.04 -21.15 14.53
CA GLY A 3 -18.85 -20.15 15.56
C GLY A 3 -17.98 -20.69 16.71
N ALA A 4 -17.19 -19.79 17.33
CA ALA A 4 -16.36 -20.15 18.47
C ALA A 4 -17.17 -20.83 19.57
N SER A 5 -16.59 -21.86 20.21
CA SER A 5 -17.31 -22.66 21.23
C SER A 5 -17.78 -21.83 22.42
N ASN A 6 -16.99 -20.85 22.85
CA ASN A 6 -17.34 -19.91 23.90
C ASN A 6 -18.50 -18.99 23.51
N LEU A 7 -18.60 -18.54 22.26
CA LEU A 7 -19.75 -17.76 21.79
C LEU A 7 -21.04 -18.57 21.84
N ARG A 8 -21.02 -19.86 21.42
CA ARG A 8 -22.18 -20.75 21.52
C ARG A 8 -22.61 -20.94 22.95
N LYS A 9 -21.66 -21.17 23.85
CA LYS A 9 -21.93 -21.33 25.27
C LYS A 9 -22.60 -20.08 25.86
N LEU A 10 -22.16 -18.87 25.53
CA LEU A 10 -22.77 -17.63 25.97
C LEU A 10 -24.20 -17.50 25.46
N VAL A 11 -24.45 -17.85 24.19
CA VAL A 11 -25.79 -17.83 23.59
C VAL A 11 -26.71 -18.85 24.29
N GLU A 12 -26.24 -20.07 24.57
CA GLU A 12 -26.97 -21.11 25.29
C GLU A 12 -27.31 -20.70 26.73
N GLU A 13 -26.40 -19.97 27.38
CA GLU A 13 -26.56 -19.43 28.74
C GLU A 13 -27.39 -18.13 28.76
N GLY A 14 -27.83 -17.59 27.62
CA GLY A 14 -28.54 -16.32 27.51
C GLY A 14 -27.74 -15.11 27.99
N ARG A 15 -26.43 -15.20 27.96
CA ARG A 15 -25.49 -14.14 28.38
C ARG A 15 -24.99 -13.35 27.21
N MET A 16 -24.83 -12.05 27.42
CA MET A 16 -24.11 -11.19 26.45
C MET A 16 -22.60 -11.33 26.62
N TRP A 17 -21.87 -11.05 25.54
CA TRP A 17 -20.42 -10.92 25.62
C TRP A 17 -20.07 -9.72 26.50
N ASP A 18 -19.20 -9.93 27.47
CA ASP A 18 -18.70 -8.85 28.31
C ASP A 18 -17.65 -8.06 27.51
N ILE A 19 -18.04 -6.88 27.04
CA ILE A 19 -17.18 -5.97 26.29
C ILE A 19 -16.40 -5.01 27.20
N ASP A 20 -16.79 -4.94 28.49
CA ASP A 20 -16.15 -4.11 29.52
C ASP A 20 -15.19 -4.95 30.39
N GLY A 21 -14.90 -6.18 29.97
CA GLY A 21 -13.95 -7.06 30.65
C GLY A 21 -12.52 -6.47 30.69
N PRO A 22 -11.61 -7.06 31.48
CA PRO A 22 -10.25 -6.55 31.59
C PRO A 22 -9.61 -6.46 30.21
N GLU A 23 -9.03 -5.28 29.91
CA GLU A 23 -8.34 -4.99 28.64
C GLU A 23 -7.03 -5.77 28.47
N ASP A 24 -6.60 -6.50 29.50
CA ASP A 24 -5.31 -7.19 29.52
C ASP A 24 -5.39 -8.54 28.83
N CYS A 25 -4.84 -8.59 27.63
CA CYS A 25 -4.47 -9.84 26.94
C CYS A 25 -2.97 -10.07 27.17
N ASP A 26 -2.57 -11.28 27.57
CA ASP A 26 -1.15 -11.61 27.64
C ASP A 26 -0.49 -11.46 26.25
N GLN A 27 0.81 -11.14 26.25
CA GLN A 27 1.55 -10.82 25.03
C GLN A 27 1.55 -11.99 24.01
N GLU A 28 1.55 -13.22 24.48
CA GLU A 28 1.57 -14.40 23.62
C GLU A 28 0.23 -14.56 22.90
N THR A 29 -0.88 -14.45 23.64
CA THR A 29 -2.23 -14.48 23.05
C THR A 29 -2.45 -13.33 22.08
N SER A 30 -2.04 -12.12 22.44
CA SER A 30 -2.11 -10.93 21.58
C SER A 30 -1.35 -11.14 20.27
N LYS A 31 -0.13 -11.70 20.35
CA LYS A 31 0.69 -12.02 19.19
C LYS A 31 0.00 -13.06 18.28
N VAL A 32 -0.52 -14.14 18.86
CA VAL A 32 -1.22 -15.19 18.09
C VAL A 32 -2.45 -14.63 17.39
N ILE A 33 -3.23 -13.78 18.05
CA ILE A 33 -4.40 -13.14 17.44
C ILE A 33 -3.96 -12.24 16.28
N SER A 34 -2.98 -11.38 16.49
CA SER A 34 -2.46 -10.45 15.48
C SER A 34 -1.91 -11.20 14.26
N GLU A 35 -1.11 -12.24 14.46
CA GLU A 35 -0.57 -13.04 13.37
C GLU A 35 -1.67 -13.76 12.55
N ARG A 36 -2.73 -14.23 13.21
CA ARG A 36 -3.87 -14.86 12.52
C ARG A 36 -4.70 -13.85 11.71
N LEU A 37 -4.95 -12.67 12.29
CA LEU A 37 -5.68 -11.62 11.58
C LEU A 37 -4.90 -11.11 10.37
N LEU A 38 -3.59 -10.86 10.53
CA LEU A 38 -2.73 -10.46 9.42
C LEU A 38 -2.60 -11.57 8.37
N GLY A 39 -2.45 -12.83 8.80
CA GLY A 39 -2.44 -13.97 7.89
C GLY A 39 -3.69 -14.06 7.03
N GLN A 40 -4.89 -13.82 7.62
CA GLN A 40 -6.14 -13.74 6.87
C GLN A 40 -6.14 -12.57 5.88
N VAL A 41 -5.70 -11.41 6.34
CA VAL A 41 -5.64 -10.20 5.49
C VAL A 41 -4.75 -10.46 4.28
N PHE A 42 -3.54 -10.97 4.48
CA PHE A 42 -2.60 -11.25 3.38
C PHE A 42 -3.13 -12.32 2.43
N SER A 43 -3.72 -13.38 2.97
CA SER A 43 -4.29 -14.45 2.15
C SER A 43 -5.42 -13.96 1.24
N VAL A 44 -6.36 -13.21 1.79
CA VAL A 44 -7.49 -12.67 1.01
C VAL A 44 -7.02 -11.61 0.02
N SER A 45 -6.14 -10.70 0.44
CA SER A 45 -5.64 -9.64 -0.43
C SER A 45 -4.86 -10.19 -1.61
N SER A 46 -4.03 -11.22 -1.39
CA SER A 46 -3.28 -11.85 -2.47
C SER A 46 -4.19 -12.61 -3.45
N GLN A 47 -5.26 -13.24 -2.97
CA GLN A 47 -6.25 -13.88 -3.84
C GLN A 47 -7.01 -12.87 -4.72
N ILE A 48 -7.41 -11.72 -4.17
CA ILE A 48 -8.07 -10.66 -4.93
C ILE A 48 -7.22 -10.22 -6.13
N VAL A 49 -5.90 -10.08 -5.91
CA VAL A 49 -4.96 -9.72 -6.98
C VAL A 49 -4.76 -10.87 -7.96
N GLU A 50 -4.60 -12.11 -7.48
CA GLU A 50 -4.44 -13.31 -8.31
C GLU A 50 -5.64 -13.53 -9.23
N GLU A 51 -6.84 -13.31 -8.74
CA GLU A 51 -8.08 -13.43 -9.51
C GLU A 51 -8.30 -12.26 -10.48
N GLY A 52 -7.40 -11.28 -10.51
CA GLY A 52 -7.49 -10.10 -11.39
C GLY A 52 -8.67 -9.18 -11.07
N VAL A 53 -9.18 -9.20 -9.82
CA VAL A 53 -10.29 -8.33 -9.41
C VAL A 53 -9.85 -6.88 -9.40
N CYS A 54 -8.65 -6.60 -8.86
CA CYS A 54 -8.02 -5.28 -8.89
C CYS A 54 -6.51 -5.39 -8.62
N SER A 55 -5.77 -4.29 -8.78
CA SER A 55 -4.33 -4.22 -8.52
C SER A 55 -4.00 -4.23 -7.02
N MET A 56 -2.73 -4.41 -6.67
CA MET A 56 -2.24 -4.28 -5.29
C MET A 56 -2.51 -2.88 -4.73
N GLU A 57 -2.29 -1.86 -5.55
CA GLU A 57 -2.53 -0.45 -5.22
C GLU A 57 -3.99 -0.21 -4.89
N ASP A 58 -4.91 -0.82 -5.63
CA ASP A 58 -6.35 -0.68 -5.41
C ASP A 58 -6.82 -1.42 -4.16
N VAL A 59 -6.24 -2.58 -3.84
CA VAL A 59 -6.47 -3.28 -2.57
C VAL A 59 -6.05 -2.39 -1.39
N ASP A 60 -4.83 -1.85 -1.44
CA ASP A 60 -4.30 -0.99 -0.39
C ASP A 60 -5.10 0.32 -0.28
N ARG A 61 -5.46 0.91 -1.41
CA ARG A 61 -6.36 2.09 -1.47
C ARG A 61 -7.72 1.79 -0.87
N GLY A 62 -8.31 0.65 -1.22
CA GLY A 62 -9.60 0.19 -0.68
C GLY A 62 -9.56 0.04 0.84
N ALA A 63 -8.50 -0.51 1.40
CA ALA A 63 -8.31 -0.61 2.83
C ALA A 63 -8.16 0.76 3.51
N LYS A 64 -7.33 1.65 2.94
CA LYS A 64 -7.11 3.00 3.50
C LYS A 64 -8.36 3.88 3.42
N VAL A 65 -9.05 3.89 2.29
CA VAL A 65 -10.22 4.76 2.06
C VAL A 65 -11.50 4.15 2.61
N GLY A 66 -11.76 2.88 2.30
CA GLY A 66 -13.00 2.19 2.66
C GLY A 66 -13.06 1.75 4.12
N LEU A 67 -11.96 1.20 4.63
CA LEU A 67 -11.88 0.68 6.01
C LEU A 67 -11.20 1.65 6.98
N ARG A 68 -10.67 2.77 6.49
CA ARG A 68 -9.92 3.78 7.27
C ARG A 68 -8.67 3.21 7.96
N TRP A 69 -8.03 2.25 7.33
CA TRP A 69 -6.76 1.74 7.82
C TRP A 69 -5.66 2.76 7.60
N ALA A 70 -4.68 2.79 8.50
CA ALA A 70 -3.51 3.66 8.37
C ALA A 70 -2.59 3.24 7.21
N LYS A 71 -2.54 1.93 6.90
CA LYS A 71 -1.78 1.31 5.82
C LYS A 71 -2.61 0.21 5.18
N GLY A 72 -2.37 -0.03 3.90
CA GLY A 72 -2.98 -1.14 3.18
C GLY A 72 -2.29 -2.48 3.48
N PRO A 73 -2.90 -3.60 3.09
CA PRO A 73 -2.36 -4.94 3.30
C PRO A 73 -0.93 -5.14 2.81
N PHE A 74 -0.60 -4.68 1.60
CA PHE A 74 0.73 -4.85 1.02
C PHE A 74 1.75 -3.87 1.62
N GLU A 75 1.33 -2.65 2.00
CA GLU A 75 2.16 -1.74 2.81
C GLU A 75 2.50 -2.36 4.17
N ILE A 76 1.52 -3.01 4.84
CA ILE A 76 1.75 -3.72 6.10
C ILE A 76 2.72 -4.89 5.91
N ALA A 77 2.58 -5.66 4.82
CA ALA A 77 3.50 -6.76 4.51
C ALA A 77 4.93 -6.25 4.33
N ASN A 78 5.11 -5.11 3.65
CA ASN A 78 6.41 -4.46 3.51
C ASN A 78 7.03 -4.03 4.85
N ASP A 79 6.23 -3.51 5.77
CA ASP A 79 6.71 -3.05 7.08
C ASP A 79 7.17 -4.19 7.97
N ILE A 80 6.39 -5.27 8.04
CA ILE A 80 6.74 -6.42 8.89
C ILE A 80 7.78 -7.34 8.24
N GLY A 81 8.06 -7.14 6.95
CA GLY A 81 8.96 -7.93 6.11
C GLY A 81 8.30 -9.16 5.51
N MET A 82 8.65 -9.43 4.24
CA MET A 82 8.00 -10.48 3.43
C MET A 82 8.08 -11.87 4.04
N SER A 83 9.20 -12.23 4.70
CA SER A 83 9.33 -13.53 5.39
C SER A 83 8.28 -13.72 6.50
N ASN A 84 7.96 -12.66 7.24
CA ASN A 84 6.93 -12.69 8.27
C ASN A 84 5.52 -12.73 7.64
N ALA A 85 5.28 -11.92 6.61
CA ALA A 85 4.01 -11.88 5.92
C ALA A 85 3.68 -13.24 5.28
N SER A 86 4.64 -13.84 4.56
CA SER A 86 4.51 -15.18 3.96
C SER A 86 4.24 -16.26 5.02
N ARG A 87 4.98 -16.25 6.12
CA ARG A 87 4.77 -17.19 7.23
C ARG A 87 3.37 -17.05 7.83
N MET A 88 2.90 -15.83 8.06
CA MET A 88 1.56 -15.59 8.62
C MET A 88 0.46 -16.04 7.65
N ALA A 89 0.62 -15.76 6.36
CA ALA A 89 -0.31 -16.19 5.33
C ALA A 89 -0.34 -17.72 5.20
N SER A 90 0.83 -18.40 5.21
CA SER A 90 0.91 -19.87 5.18
C SER A 90 0.25 -20.51 6.40
N ASN A 91 0.51 -20.01 7.60
CA ASN A 91 -0.11 -20.52 8.82
C ASN A 91 -1.63 -20.36 8.80
N TYR A 92 -2.12 -19.25 8.24
CA TYR A 92 -3.56 -19.07 8.09
C TYR A 92 -4.14 -19.97 7.01
N SER A 93 -3.46 -20.17 5.89
CA SER A 93 -3.80 -21.10 4.81
C SER A 93 -4.03 -22.50 5.35
N ASP A 94 -3.08 -23.04 6.12
CA ASP A 94 -3.16 -24.37 6.71
C ASP A 94 -4.34 -24.50 7.69
N MET A 95 -4.57 -23.46 8.51
CA MET A 95 -5.65 -23.45 9.50
C MET A 95 -7.03 -23.34 8.86
N ALA A 96 -7.17 -22.50 7.82
CA ALA A 96 -8.43 -22.19 7.18
C ALA A 96 -8.74 -23.10 5.99
N ASN A 97 -7.78 -23.91 5.56
CA ASN A 97 -7.82 -24.74 4.35
C ASN A 97 -8.18 -23.91 3.11
N ILE A 98 -7.42 -22.82 2.92
CA ILE A 98 -7.51 -21.94 1.74
C ILE A 98 -6.15 -21.90 1.06
N GLU A 99 -6.13 -21.70 -0.24
CA GLU A 99 -4.90 -21.56 -1.02
C GLU A 99 -4.43 -20.09 -0.98
N VAL A 100 -3.12 -19.89 -0.80
CA VAL A 100 -2.49 -18.59 -0.93
C VAL A 100 -1.60 -18.60 -2.17
N PRO A 101 -1.67 -17.60 -3.05
CA PRO A 101 -0.89 -17.57 -4.27
C PRO A 101 0.62 -17.66 -4.02
N ALA A 102 1.30 -18.47 -4.86
CA ALA A 102 2.73 -18.71 -4.74
C ALA A 102 3.56 -17.43 -4.88
N TRP A 103 3.12 -16.49 -5.73
CA TRP A 103 3.81 -15.20 -5.90
C TRP A 103 3.86 -14.36 -4.61
N PHE A 104 2.91 -14.56 -3.69
CA PHE A 104 2.93 -13.91 -2.37
C PHE A 104 3.82 -14.68 -1.39
N ILE A 105 3.68 -16.02 -1.34
CA ILE A 105 4.42 -16.89 -0.41
C ILE A 105 5.92 -16.88 -0.70
N ASP A 106 6.30 -16.98 -1.98
CA ASP A 106 7.70 -17.10 -2.40
C ASP A 106 8.43 -15.76 -2.51
N ARG A 107 7.68 -14.65 -2.34
CA ARG A 107 8.25 -13.31 -2.47
C ARG A 107 9.22 -13.00 -1.33
N LYS A 108 10.39 -12.49 -1.70
CA LYS A 108 11.45 -12.05 -0.77
C LYS A 108 11.60 -10.55 -0.70
N GLU A 109 11.32 -9.89 -1.82
CA GLU A 109 11.47 -8.45 -1.97
C GLU A 109 10.17 -7.72 -1.62
N LYS A 110 10.30 -6.48 -1.17
CA LYS A 110 9.15 -5.62 -0.89
C LYS A 110 8.28 -5.45 -2.12
N PHE A 111 7.00 -5.18 -1.92
CA PHE A 111 6.11 -4.73 -2.97
C PHE A 111 6.47 -3.31 -3.38
N GLU A 112 6.62 -3.09 -4.67
CA GLU A 112 6.75 -1.78 -5.27
C GLU A 112 5.39 -1.35 -5.79
N PHE A 113 4.99 -0.13 -5.46
CA PHE A 113 3.70 0.42 -5.88
C PHE A 113 3.90 1.36 -7.07
N SER A 114 3.01 1.28 -8.05
CA SER A 114 3.00 2.20 -9.18
C SER A 114 2.14 3.42 -8.84
N TYR A 115 2.78 4.60 -8.87
CA TYR A 115 2.12 5.89 -8.65
C TYR A 115 2.13 6.78 -9.88
N VAL A 116 2.75 6.33 -10.97
CA VAL A 116 2.79 7.06 -12.24
C VAL A 116 2.50 6.09 -13.37
N ASP A 117 1.46 6.38 -14.12
CA ASP A 117 1.10 5.66 -15.33
C ASP A 117 1.58 6.47 -16.54
N LEU A 118 2.27 5.85 -17.49
CA LEU A 118 2.69 6.44 -18.76
C LEU A 118 1.97 5.75 -19.91
N GLU A 119 1.23 6.52 -20.68
CA GLU A 119 0.56 6.08 -21.89
C GLU A 119 1.07 6.88 -23.08
N ILE A 120 1.37 6.20 -24.19
CA ILE A 120 1.82 6.83 -25.44
C ILE A 120 0.73 6.61 -26.49
N GLU A 121 0.20 7.69 -27.03
CA GLU A 121 -0.76 7.67 -28.15
C GLU A 121 -0.23 8.60 -29.27
N ASP A 122 0.18 8.02 -30.38
CA ASP A 122 0.81 8.71 -31.51
C ASP A 122 2.04 9.54 -31.06
N ASP A 123 1.97 10.86 -31.17
CA ASP A 123 3.02 11.80 -30.77
C ASP A 123 2.74 12.47 -29.41
N VAL A 124 1.80 11.94 -28.63
CA VAL A 124 1.41 12.46 -27.31
C VAL A 124 1.73 11.45 -26.21
N ALA A 125 2.48 11.88 -25.21
CA ALA A 125 2.69 11.15 -23.97
C ALA A 125 1.76 11.66 -22.87
N LYS A 126 1.01 10.76 -22.24
CA LYS A 126 0.17 11.05 -21.06
C LYS A 126 0.84 10.50 -19.82
N VAL A 127 1.22 11.36 -18.91
CA VAL A 127 1.82 11.01 -17.62
C VAL A 127 0.78 11.27 -16.53
N LYS A 128 0.24 10.21 -15.94
CA LYS A 128 -0.83 10.28 -14.96
C LYS A 128 -0.31 9.95 -13.57
N LEU A 129 -0.45 10.89 -12.65
CA LEU A 129 -0.17 10.68 -11.24
C LEU A 129 -1.34 9.91 -10.60
N ASN A 130 -1.08 8.75 -10.03
CA ASN A 130 -2.09 7.81 -9.57
C ASN A 130 -1.96 7.46 -8.08
N ARG A 131 -2.05 8.49 -7.23
CA ARG A 131 -2.11 8.40 -5.77
C ARG A 131 -3.30 9.22 -5.22
N PRO A 132 -4.54 8.96 -5.71
CA PRO A 132 -5.71 9.81 -5.40
C PRO A 132 -6.10 9.81 -3.92
N GLU A 133 -5.80 8.75 -3.16
CA GLU A 133 -6.03 8.68 -1.71
C GLU A 133 -5.25 9.71 -0.91
N ALA A 134 -4.12 10.18 -1.44
CA ALA A 134 -3.32 11.26 -0.89
C ALA A 134 -3.38 12.54 -1.74
N MET A 135 -4.41 12.68 -2.59
CA MET A 135 -4.58 13.81 -3.52
C MET A 135 -3.34 14.05 -4.41
N ASN A 136 -2.67 12.97 -4.80
CA ASN A 136 -1.43 12.97 -5.58
C ASN A 136 -0.30 13.82 -4.95
N ALA A 137 -0.27 13.91 -3.62
CA ALA A 137 0.81 14.59 -2.90
C ALA A 137 2.15 13.92 -3.20
N LEU A 138 3.16 14.73 -3.49
CA LEU A 138 4.49 14.29 -3.90
C LEU A 138 5.23 13.66 -2.70
N ASN A 139 5.50 12.37 -2.78
CA ASN A 139 6.42 11.64 -1.92
C ASN A 139 7.64 11.18 -2.74
N VAL A 140 8.60 10.54 -2.08
CA VAL A 140 9.85 10.10 -2.71
C VAL A 140 9.58 9.17 -3.90
N ASP A 141 8.68 8.18 -3.73
CA ASP A 141 8.38 7.19 -4.77
C ASP A 141 7.73 7.84 -6.00
N LEU A 142 6.72 8.71 -5.77
CA LEU A 142 6.03 9.38 -6.86
C LEU A 142 6.97 10.33 -7.63
N VAL A 143 7.82 11.10 -6.93
CA VAL A 143 8.82 11.97 -7.57
C VAL A 143 9.83 11.17 -8.37
N THR A 144 10.28 10.03 -7.82
CA THR A 144 11.23 9.15 -8.51
C THR A 144 10.62 8.56 -9.78
N GLN A 145 9.38 8.03 -9.68
CA GLN A 145 8.68 7.45 -10.83
C GLN A 145 8.32 8.51 -11.87
N LEU A 146 7.94 9.71 -11.43
CA LEU A 146 7.70 10.84 -12.34
C LEU A 146 8.97 11.19 -13.11
N GLY A 147 10.12 11.24 -12.44
CA GLY A 147 11.41 11.46 -13.10
C GLY A 147 11.71 10.41 -14.16
N LEU A 148 11.53 9.13 -13.83
CA LEU A 148 11.73 8.04 -14.79
C LEU A 148 10.80 8.15 -16.01
N ALA A 149 9.52 8.48 -15.78
CA ALA A 149 8.55 8.65 -16.88
C ALA A 149 8.92 9.85 -17.78
N VAL A 150 9.36 10.97 -17.20
CA VAL A 150 9.83 12.14 -17.96
C VAL A 150 11.08 11.83 -18.74
N ASP A 151 12.08 11.16 -18.13
CA ASP A 151 13.32 10.76 -18.80
C ASP A 151 13.03 9.81 -19.96
N GLU A 152 12.10 8.88 -19.80
CA GLU A 152 11.65 7.97 -20.86
C GLU A 152 11.06 8.75 -22.04
N VAL A 153 10.11 9.66 -21.76
CA VAL A 153 9.48 10.48 -22.81
C VAL A 153 10.50 11.38 -23.49
N ASN A 154 11.41 12.03 -22.75
CA ASN A 154 12.45 12.90 -23.32
C ASN A 154 13.44 12.12 -24.21
N SER A 155 13.57 10.81 -24.02
CA SER A 155 14.39 9.95 -24.88
C SER A 155 13.73 9.62 -26.23
N MET A 156 12.42 9.86 -26.38
CA MET A 156 11.62 9.52 -27.56
C MET A 156 11.59 10.71 -28.54
N SER A 157 12.13 10.54 -29.75
CA SER A 157 12.18 11.59 -30.78
C SER A 157 10.82 11.91 -31.39
N ASP A 158 9.85 10.99 -31.25
CA ASP A 158 8.57 11.05 -31.94
C ASP A 158 7.45 11.71 -31.10
N ILE A 159 7.75 12.01 -29.83
CA ILE A 159 6.80 12.69 -28.94
C ILE A 159 6.94 14.21 -29.11
N SER A 160 5.83 14.86 -29.42
CA SER A 160 5.74 16.31 -29.55
C SER A 160 5.06 17.00 -28.36
N THR A 161 4.31 16.24 -27.56
CA THR A 161 3.47 16.79 -26.50
C THR A 161 3.45 15.87 -25.30
N ILE A 162 3.60 16.44 -24.10
CA ILE A 162 3.42 15.71 -22.83
C ILE A 162 2.20 16.29 -22.12
N ILE A 163 1.28 15.42 -21.70
CA ILE A 163 0.10 15.79 -20.90
C ILE A 163 0.28 15.20 -19.51
N PHE A 164 0.32 16.07 -18.48
CA PHE A 164 0.32 15.65 -17.09
C PHE A 164 -1.08 15.71 -16.52
N GLU A 165 -1.54 14.60 -15.92
CA GLU A 165 -2.83 14.56 -15.26
C GLU A 165 -2.76 13.88 -13.89
N GLY A 166 -3.76 14.12 -13.05
CA GLY A 166 -3.88 13.48 -11.74
C GLY A 166 -5.13 12.64 -11.63
N ALA A 167 -5.00 11.42 -11.13
CA ALA A 167 -6.15 10.59 -10.80
C ALA A 167 -6.97 11.21 -9.66
N GLY A 168 -8.29 11.11 -9.75
CA GLY A 168 -9.21 11.56 -8.71
C GLY A 168 -9.53 13.05 -8.76
N LYS A 169 -9.56 13.72 -7.61
CA LYS A 169 -10.10 15.09 -7.45
C LYS A 169 -9.04 16.19 -7.58
N ALA A 170 -7.78 15.86 -7.45
CA ALA A 170 -6.68 16.81 -7.46
C ALA A 170 -5.65 16.43 -8.51
N PHE A 171 -5.05 17.39 -9.16
CA PHE A 171 -3.85 17.17 -9.97
C PHE A 171 -2.69 16.81 -9.04
N VAL A 172 -2.21 17.75 -8.23
CA VAL A 172 -1.19 17.59 -7.20
C VAL A 172 -1.54 18.51 -6.02
N ALA A 173 -1.63 17.97 -4.81
CA ALA A 173 -1.93 18.78 -3.62
C ALA A 173 -0.69 19.43 -2.98
N GLY A 174 0.48 19.25 -3.56
CA GLY A 174 1.77 19.69 -3.02
C GLY A 174 2.61 18.52 -2.53
N ALA A 175 3.62 18.80 -1.71
CA ALA A 175 4.45 17.77 -1.12
C ALA A 175 3.73 17.03 0.04
N ASP A 176 4.08 15.76 0.26
CA ASP A 176 3.52 14.95 1.34
C ASP A 176 4.05 15.44 2.70
N VAL A 177 3.19 16.19 3.42
CA VAL A 177 3.53 16.79 4.71
C VAL A 177 3.97 15.73 5.73
N LYS A 178 3.41 14.51 5.66
CA LYS A 178 3.77 13.43 6.57
C LYS A 178 5.25 13.07 6.43
N PHE A 179 5.77 13.00 5.19
CA PHE A 179 7.20 12.77 4.94
C PHE A 179 8.07 13.78 5.71
N PHE A 180 7.77 15.08 5.57
CA PHE A 180 8.56 16.11 6.26
C PHE A 180 8.48 16.02 7.78
N VAL A 181 7.27 15.77 8.32
CA VAL A 181 7.09 15.62 9.78
C VAL A 181 7.87 14.42 10.32
N ASP A 182 7.84 13.30 9.62
CA ASP A 182 8.53 12.09 10.04
C ASP A 182 10.06 12.29 9.98
N LYS A 183 10.57 12.89 8.88
CA LYS A 183 12.02 13.18 8.74
C LYS A 183 12.53 14.22 9.72
N LEU A 184 11.73 15.24 10.06
CA LEU A 184 12.06 16.19 11.12
C LEU A 184 12.16 15.54 12.50
N ARG A 185 11.30 14.56 12.80
CA ARG A 185 11.36 13.80 14.07
C ARG A 185 12.56 12.87 14.15
N GLU A 186 13.04 12.40 13.00
CA GLU A 186 14.21 11.54 12.86
C GLU A 186 15.53 12.33 12.78
N ASP A 187 15.47 13.67 12.81
CA ASP A 187 16.60 14.57 12.53
C ASP A 187 17.29 14.32 11.17
N SER A 188 16.53 13.79 10.20
CA SER A 188 17.00 13.40 8.86
C SER A 188 16.87 14.55 7.85
N PHE A 189 17.53 15.68 8.11
CA PHE A 189 17.46 16.87 7.24
C PHE A 189 18.05 16.63 5.85
N GLU A 190 19.04 15.74 5.72
CA GLU A 190 19.63 15.38 4.44
C GLU A 190 18.60 14.76 3.49
N GLU A 191 17.74 13.86 3.97
CA GLU A 191 16.68 13.25 3.16
C GLU A 191 15.64 14.28 2.70
N ILE A 192 15.36 15.32 3.51
CA ILE A 192 14.50 16.44 3.12
C ILE A 192 15.13 17.23 1.99
N TYR A 193 16.44 17.50 2.10
CA TYR A 193 17.17 18.21 1.07
C TYR A 193 17.23 17.41 -0.23
N GLU A 194 17.58 16.14 -0.17
CA GLU A 194 17.64 15.24 -1.33
C GLU A 194 16.29 15.13 -2.04
N PHE A 195 15.20 14.96 -1.28
CA PHE A 195 13.84 14.94 -1.84
C PHE A 195 13.50 16.26 -2.57
N THR A 196 13.82 17.39 -1.95
CA THR A 196 13.54 18.70 -2.53
C THR A 196 14.38 18.94 -3.78
N ALA A 197 15.68 18.60 -3.74
CA ALA A 197 16.59 18.70 -4.89
C ALA A 197 16.12 17.83 -6.05
N LYS A 198 15.74 16.58 -5.77
CA LYS A 198 15.19 15.65 -6.78
C LYS A 198 13.90 16.16 -7.39
N GLY A 199 12.99 16.70 -6.57
CA GLY A 199 11.76 17.32 -7.06
C GLY A 199 12.03 18.48 -8.04
N HIS A 200 12.99 19.35 -7.72
CA HIS A 200 13.39 20.43 -8.63
C HIS A 200 14.03 19.91 -9.92
N GLU A 201 14.90 18.89 -9.82
CA GLU A 201 15.51 18.25 -11.00
C GLU A 201 14.46 17.73 -11.97
N VAL A 202 13.47 16.96 -11.44
CA VAL A 202 12.39 16.39 -12.26
C VAL A 202 11.52 17.49 -12.87
N LEU A 203 11.15 18.53 -12.12
CA LEU A 203 10.33 19.61 -12.67
C LEU A 203 11.10 20.40 -13.76
N ASN A 204 12.39 20.62 -13.59
CA ASN A 204 13.21 21.29 -14.60
C ASN A 204 13.38 20.44 -15.87
N SER A 205 13.41 19.11 -15.76
CA SER A 205 13.51 18.23 -16.94
C SER A 205 12.25 18.20 -17.80
N ILE A 206 11.11 18.68 -17.28
CA ILE A 206 9.87 18.84 -18.04
C ILE A 206 9.94 20.04 -19.00
N GLU A 207 10.71 21.08 -18.65
CA GLU A 207 10.80 22.34 -19.41
C GLU A 207 11.82 22.30 -20.57
N THR A 208 12.60 21.24 -20.67
CA THR A 208 13.67 21.11 -21.67
C THR A 208 13.31 20.21 -22.80
#